data_7f45ecb37bc34b2b6abdcfa4b55b7029
#
_entry.id   7f45ecb37bc34b2b6abdcfa4b55b7029
#
_cell.length_a   1.000
_cell.length_b   1.000
_cell.length_c   1.000
_cell.angle_alpha   90.00
_cell.angle_beta   90.00
_cell.angle_gamma   90.00
#
_symmetry.space_group_name_H-M   'P 1'
#
loop_
_entity.id
_entity.type
_entity.pdbx_description
1 polymer ?
#
loop_
_entity_poly.entity_id
_entity_poly.type
_entity_poly.pdbx_seq_one_letter_code
_entity_poly.pdbx_strand_id
1 'polypeptide(L)'
;MITDFVDDPHMLNVAVSRAVHSLTVVTSQDPRNDQTNYGDLTRYIEYNNFEVIQSQVYSVFDMLYQGYAEQRRAYLQKHKRVSEYDSENLMYSVIQEVLSDEEFSTIGCALHVSLATLVKDYEPLTEEERKYARNPLTHVDFLLFNQMDKQPVLAIEVDGTGFHEAGSKQAERDMKKNSILEKCAVPLLRLRTDGSGEKEKIKNALKRD
;
A
#
# COMPACT_ATOMS: atom_id res chain seq x y z
N MET A 1 11.01 -15.44 17.73
CA MET A 1 12.46 -15.66 17.53
C MET A 1 13.24 -14.40 17.10
N ILE A 2 12.62 -13.39 16.51
CA ILE A 2 13.26 -12.07 16.26
C ILE A 2 13.18 -11.16 17.50
N THR A 3 12.20 -11.37 18.37
CA THR A 3 11.98 -10.61 19.60
C THR A 3 13.10 -10.79 20.65
N ASP A 4 13.68 -11.98 20.77
CA ASP A 4 14.70 -12.24 21.80
C ASP A 4 16.00 -11.45 21.60
N PHE A 5 16.38 -11.17 20.35
CA PHE A 5 17.58 -10.40 20.04
C PHE A 5 17.39 -8.91 20.32
N VAL A 6 16.23 -8.37 19.96
CA VAL A 6 15.92 -6.92 20.12
C VAL A 6 15.70 -6.58 21.59
N ASP A 7 15.14 -7.51 22.37
CA ASP A 7 14.86 -7.32 23.80
C ASP A 7 15.98 -7.79 24.73
N ASP A 8 17.14 -8.14 24.18
CA ASP A 8 18.31 -8.50 24.98
C ASP A 8 18.84 -7.29 25.76
N PRO A 9 18.91 -7.34 27.11
CA PRO A 9 19.30 -6.18 27.92
C PRO A 9 20.74 -5.72 27.67
N HIS A 10 21.66 -6.63 27.26
CA HIS A 10 23.03 -6.26 26.92
C HIS A 10 23.09 -5.49 25.62
N MET A 11 22.28 -5.90 24.61
CA MET A 11 22.19 -5.22 23.33
C MET A 11 21.58 -3.84 23.49
N LEU A 12 20.49 -3.70 24.25
CA LEU A 12 19.87 -2.42 24.54
C LEU A 12 20.82 -1.49 25.30
N ASN A 13 21.51 -2.00 26.30
CA ASN A 13 22.49 -1.22 27.05
C ASN A 13 23.63 -0.72 26.15
N VAL A 14 24.15 -1.56 25.26
CA VAL A 14 25.18 -1.18 24.30
C VAL A 14 24.64 -0.10 23.34
N ALA A 15 23.41 -0.24 22.84
CA ALA A 15 22.81 0.74 21.93
C ALA A 15 22.62 2.11 22.60
N VAL A 16 22.06 2.12 23.82
CA VAL A 16 21.81 3.35 24.59
C VAL A 16 23.12 4.02 25.00
N SER A 17 24.11 3.26 25.49
CA SER A 17 25.38 3.81 25.98
C SER A 17 26.31 4.34 24.87
N ARG A 18 26.10 3.95 23.62
CA ARG A 18 26.87 4.44 22.47
C ARG A 18 26.35 5.75 21.88
N ALA A 19 25.16 6.18 22.27
CA ALA A 19 24.64 7.47 21.84
C ALA A 19 25.44 8.62 22.45
N VAL A 20 26.08 9.45 21.61
CA VAL A 20 26.91 10.59 22.05
C VAL A 20 26.08 11.86 22.21
N HIS A 21 25.12 12.09 21.32
CA HIS A 21 24.32 13.33 21.31
C HIS A 21 22.83 13.06 21.45
N SER A 22 22.32 12.03 20.77
CA SER A 22 20.89 11.72 20.80
C SER A 22 20.66 10.22 20.57
N LEU A 23 19.57 9.70 21.11
CA LEU A 23 19.05 8.38 20.83
C LEU A 23 17.60 8.56 20.35
N THR A 24 17.31 8.05 19.17
CA THR A 24 15.94 7.98 18.64
C THR A 24 15.48 6.53 18.60
N VAL A 25 14.39 6.25 19.29
CA VAL A 25 13.74 4.94 19.29
C VAL A 25 12.55 5.01 18.36
N VAL A 26 12.54 4.16 17.33
CA VAL A 26 11.43 4.06 16.36
C VAL A 26 10.74 2.72 16.56
N THR A 27 9.43 2.74 16.78
CA THR A 27 8.63 1.55 17.02
C THR A 27 7.34 1.59 16.20
N SER A 28 6.92 0.44 15.69
CA SER A 28 5.65 0.29 14.96
C SER A 28 4.44 0.06 15.87
N GLN A 29 4.68 -0.26 17.14
CA GLN A 29 3.67 -0.48 18.16
C GLN A 29 4.06 0.30 19.43
N ASP A 30 3.09 0.53 20.31
CA ASP A 30 3.35 1.12 21.60
C ASP A 30 3.85 0.03 22.58
N PRO A 31 5.16 -0.05 22.83
CA PRO A 31 5.74 -1.10 23.66
C PRO A 31 5.56 -0.85 25.17
N ARG A 32 4.95 0.27 25.57
CA ARG A 32 4.81 0.68 26.98
C ARG A 32 4.03 -0.31 27.83
N ASN A 33 3.14 -1.07 27.20
CA ASN A 33 2.32 -2.09 27.85
C ASN A 33 3.01 -3.46 27.93
N ASP A 34 4.15 -3.61 27.25
CA ASP A 34 4.89 -4.87 27.23
C ASP A 34 5.81 -4.99 28.44
N GLN A 35 5.86 -6.18 29.05
CA GLN A 35 6.80 -6.51 30.11
C GLN A 35 8.15 -6.94 29.52
N THR A 36 8.77 -6.04 28.79
CA THR A 36 10.03 -6.25 28.07
C THR A 36 11.02 -5.15 28.44
N ASN A 37 12.31 -5.42 28.23
CA ASN A 37 13.36 -4.41 28.43
C ASN A 37 13.16 -3.20 27.51
N TYR A 38 12.65 -3.44 26.30
CA TYR A 38 12.30 -2.39 25.35
C TYR A 38 11.11 -1.56 25.84
N GLY A 39 10.12 -2.19 26.45
CA GLY A 39 9.01 -1.51 27.13
C GLY A 39 9.48 -0.65 28.30
N ASP A 40 10.45 -1.14 29.10
CA ASP A 40 11.06 -0.37 30.17
C ASP A 40 11.79 0.87 29.65
N LEU A 41 12.55 0.74 28.57
CA LEU A 41 13.23 1.85 27.93
C LEU A 41 12.24 2.94 27.46
N THR A 42 11.13 2.56 26.84
CA THR A 42 10.13 3.50 26.37
C THR A 42 9.39 4.18 27.50
N ARG A 43 9.06 3.46 28.59
CA ARG A 43 8.51 4.05 29.82
C ARG A 43 9.49 5.02 30.47
N TYR A 44 10.79 4.73 30.46
CA TYR A 44 11.84 5.62 30.95
C TYR A 44 11.93 6.91 30.14
N ILE A 45 11.83 6.82 28.81
CA ILE A 45 11.83 7.99 27.92
C ILE A 45 10.64 8.90 28.26
N GLU A 46 9.45 8.34 28.42
CA GLU A 46 8.25 9.10 28.74
C GLU A 46 8.31 9.70 30.17
N TYR A 47 8.75 8.91 31.16
CA TYR A 47 8.87 9.37 32.55
C TYR A 47 9.81 10.58 32.69
N ASN A 48 10.86 10.66 31.89
CA ASN A 48 11.80 11.79 31.91
C ASN A 48 11.38 12.95 30.99
N ASN A 49 10.16 12.95 30.45
CA ASN A 49 9.60 13.94 29.55
C ASN A 49 10.48 14.19 28.31
N PHE A 50 11.15 13.16 27.80
CA PHE A 50 11.77 13.22 26.50
C PHE A 50 10.70 13.28 25.40
N GLU A 51 11.04 13.86 24.28
CA GLU A 51 10.13 14.06 23.18
C GLU A 51 9.60 12.70 22.65
N VAL A 52 8.28 12.54 22.64
CA VAL A 52 7.59 11.40 22.01
C VAL A 52 6.78 11.93 20.83
N ILE A 53 7.21 11.59 19.64
CA ILE A 53 6.55 12.00 18.39
C ILE A 53 5.77 10.81 17.85
N GLN A 54 4.46 10.94 17.75
CA GLN A 54 3.66 10.00 16.97
C GLN A 54 3.84 10.34 15.49
N SER A 55 4.41 9.40 14.73
CA SER A 55 4.52 9.56 13.29
C SER A 55 3.13 9.65 12.67
N GLN A 56 2.90 10.68 11.85
CA GLN A 56 1.66 10.81 11.07
C GLN A 56 1.72 10.04 9.73
N VAL A 57 2.81 9.33 9.50
CA VAL A 57 2.97 8.51 8.29
C VAL A 57 2.30 7.17 8.55
N TYR A 58 1.01 7.10 8.25
CA TYR A 58 0.25 5.86 8.29
C TYR A 58 0.14 5.27 6.89
N SER A 59 0.43 3.96 6.80
CA SER A 59 -0.06 3.16 5.70
C SER A 59 -1.39 2.52 6.09
N VAL A 60 -2.37 2.55 5.19
CA VAL A 60 -3.60 1.76 5.37
C VAL A 60 -3.27 0.27 5.48
N PHE A 61 -2.16 -0.15 4.88
CA PHE A 61 -1.68 -1.52 4.91
C PHE A 61 -1.11 -1.96 6.25
N ASP A 62 -0.77 -1.03 7.17
CA ASP A 62 -0.39 -1.40 8.53
C ASP A 62 -1.49 -2.23 9.21
N MET A 63 -2.76 -2.00 8.84
CA MET A 63 -3.88 -2.80 9.32
C MET A 63 -3.84 -4.26 8.90
N LEU A 64 -3.01 -4.65 7.93
CA LEU A 64 -2.83 -6.05 7.51
C LEU A 64 -1.98 -6.85 8.49
N TYR A 65 -1.16 -6.21 9.29
CA TYR A 65 -0.34 -6.90 10.29
C TYR A 65 -1.22 -7.53 11.38
N GLN A 66 -0.75 -8.64 11.93
CA GLN A 66 -1.51 -9.43 12.90
C GLN A 66 -1.87 -8.63 14.16
N GLY A 67 -0.97 -7.72 14.61
CA GLY A 67 -1.21 -6.84 15.75
C GLY A 67 -2.40 -5.89 15.61
N TYR A 68 -2.86 -5.64 14.37
CA TYR A 68 -3.99 -4.76 14.07
C TYR A 68 -5.25 -5.50 13.60
N ALA A 69 -5.34 -6.80 13.84
CA ALA A 69 -6.47 -7.62 13.34
C ALA A 69 -7.85 -7.13 13.82
N GLU A 70 -7.95 -6.64 15.04
CA GLU A 70 -9.21 -6.09 15.58
C GLU A 70 -9.53 -4.75 14.97
N GLN A 71 -8.54 -3.85 14.86
CA GLN A 71 -8.67 -2.54 14.23
C GLN A 71 -9.08 -2.70 12.76
N ARG A 72 -8.42 -3.61 12.03
CA ARG A 72 -8.79 -3.95 10.65
C ARG A 72 -10.23 -4.41 10.56
N ARG A 73 -10.66 -5.33 11.42
CA ARG A 73 -12.05 -5.82 11.43
C ARG A 73 -13.05 -4.70 11.68
N ALA A 74 -12.80 -3.86 12.68
CA ALA A 74 -13.64 -2.72 13.01
C ALA A 74 -13.67 -1.67 11.88
N TYR A 75 -12.54 -1.44 11.21
CA TYR A 75 -12.44 -0.54 10.07
C TYR A 75 -13.23 -1.07 8.88
N LEU A 76 -13.01 -2.32 8.48
CA LEU A 76 -13.68 -2.94 7.33
C LEU A 76 -15.18 -3.13 7.53
N GLN A 77 -15.66 -3.24 8.77
CA GLN A 77 -17.10 -3.26 9.06
C GLN A 77 -17.81 -1.93 8.73
N LYS A 78 -17.08 -0.81 8.79
CA LYS A 78 -17.61 0.53 8.48
C LYS A 78 -17.52 0.90 7.01
N HIS A 79 -16.79 0.12 6.21
CA HIS A 79 -16.53 0.40 4.81
C HIS A 79 -17.13 -0.70 3.93
N LYS A 80 -17.44 -0.34 2.69
CA LYS A 80 -17.97 -1.30 1.72
C LYS A 80 -16.90 -2.32 1.37
N ARG A 81 -17.21 -3.60 1.57
CA ARG A 81 -16.36 -4.69 1.09
C ARG A 81 -16.57 -4.88 -0.41
N VAL A 82 -15.48 -4.86 -1.17
CA VAL A 82 -15.46 -4.91 -2.64
C VAL A 82 -14.63 -6.06 -3.19
N SER A 83 -13.81 -6.70 -2.35
CA SER A 83 -12.94 -7.81 -2.71
C SER A 83 -12.89 -8.86 -1.61
N GLU A 84 -12.38 -10.05 -1.95
CA GLU A 84 -12.02 -11.09 -0.98
C GLU A 84 -10.75 -10.73 -0.20
N TYR A 85 -9.88 -9.89 -0.77
CA TYR A 85 -8.62 -9.47 -0.16
C TYR A 85 -8.78 -8.21 0.68
N ASP A 86 -8.33 -8.29 1.93
CA ASP A 86 -8.38 -7.14 2.86
C ASP A 86 -7.54 -5.96 2.35
N SER A 87 -6.39 -6.22 1.69
CA SER A 87 -5.55 -5.18 1.10
C SER A 87 -6.29 -4.32 0.07
N GLU A 88 -7.07 -4.95 -0.79
CA GLU A 88 -7.89 -4.24 -1.77
C GLU A 88 -9.06 -3.49 -1.11
N ASN A 89 -9.68 -4.08 -0.08
CA ASN A 89 -10.74 -3.39 0.65
C ASN A 89 -10.23 -2.15 1.39
N LEU A 90 -9.03 -2.22 1.99
CA LEU A 90 -8.38 -1.09 2.62
C LEU A 90 -8.03 -0.02 1.57
N MET A 91 -7.44 -0.43 0.43
CA MET A 91 -7.10 0.50 -0.64
C MET A 91 -8.34 1.18 -1.24
N TYR A 92 -9.43 0.44 -1.42
CA TYR A 92 -10.68 1.01 -1.90
C TYR A 92 -11.18 2.15 -1.00
N SER A 93 -11.07 2.00 0.32
CA SER A 93 -11.47 3.05 1.26
C SER A 93 -10.60 4.31 1.12
N VAL A 94 -9.28 4.15 0.90
CA VAL A 94 -8.38 5.28 0.63
C VAL A 94 -8.72 5.97 -0.69
N ILE A 95 -9.00 5.20 -1.74
CA ILE A 95 -9.44 5.74 -3.03
C ILE A 95 -10.73 6.55 -2.87
N GLN A 96 -11.74 6.01 -2.15
CA GLN A 96 -12.98 6.72 -1.91
C GLN A 96 -12.76 8.02 -1.12
N GLU A 97 -11.86 8.01 -0.15
CA GLU A 97 -11.48 9.20 0.59
C GLU A 97 -10.85 10.27 -0.33
N VAL A 98 -9.92 9.87 -1.21
CA VAL A 98 -9.33 10.78 -2.20
C VAL A 98 -10.38 11.33 -3.14
N LEU A 99 -11.27 10.47 -3.67
CA LEU A 99 -12.31 10.89 -4.62
C LEU A 99 -13.43 11.72 -3.97
N SER A 100 -13.50 11.77 -2.63
CA SER A 100 -14.42 12.67 -1.92
C SER A 100 -13.95 14.12 -1.91
N ASP A 101 -12.70 14.39 -2.24
CA ASP A 101 -12.19 15.74 -2.40
C ASP A 101 -12.85 16.40 -3.64
N GLU A 102 -13.26 17.66 -3.52
CA GLU A 102 -13.98 18.40 -4.58
C GLU A 102 -13.20 18.43 -5.90
N GLU A 103 -11.87 18.51 -5.82
CA GLU A 103 -10.93 18.49 -6.95
C GLU A 103 -11.08 17.23 -7.84
N PHE A 104 -11.46 16.09 -7.25
CA PHE A 104 -11.58 14.81 -7.95
C PHE A 104 -13.03 14.35 -8.14
N SER A 105 -14.00 15.23 -7.94
CA SER A 105 -15.43 14.90 -7.98
C SER A 105 -15.92 14.33 -9.34
N THR A 106 -15.19 14.58 -10.42
CA THR A 106 -15.48 14.04 -11.75
C THR A 106 -14.87 12.67 -12.01
N ILE A 107 -14.07 12.14 -11.08
CA ILE A 107 -13.40 10.85 -11.21
C ILE A 107 -14.24 9.76 -10.55
N GLY A 108 -14.43 8.67 -11.25
CA GLY A 108 -15.06 7.45 -10.75
C GLY A 108 -14.02 6.35 -10.53
N CYS A 109 -14.40 5.32 -9.76
CA CYS A 109 -13.59 4.13 -9.53
C CYS A 109 -14.35 2.87 -9.96
N ALA A 110 -13.75 2.08 -10.83
CA ALA A 110 -14.19 0.74 -11.20
C ALA A 110 -13.20 -0.30 -10.68
N LEU A 111 -13.72 -1.48 -10.33
CA LEU A 111 -12.97 -2.57 -9.74
C LEU A 111 -12.76 -3.68 -10.75
N HIS A 112 -11.62 -4.34 -10.68
CA HIS A 112 -11.30 -5.55 -11.45
C HIS A 112 -11.59 -5.41 -12.95
N VAL A 113 -11.16 -4.27 -13.52
CA VAL A 113 -11.41 -3.99 -14.94
C VAL A 113 -10.50 -4.83 -15.79
N SER A 114 -11.09 -5.64 -16.69
CA SER A 114 -10.33 -6.49 -17.60
C SER A 114 -9.42 -5.68 -18.51
N LEU A 115 -8.20 -6.15 -18.75
CA LEU A 115 -7.29 -5.53 -19.72
C LEU A 115 -7.90 -5.49 -21.13
N ALA A 116 -8.70 -6.48 -21.49
CA ALA A 116 -9.40 -6.48 -22.79
C ALA A 116 -10.33 -5.27 -22.97
N THR A 117 -10.88 -4.71 -21.89
CA THR A 117 -11.72 -3.53 -21.92
C THR A 117 -10.90 -2.25 -22.14
N LEU A 118 -9.66 -2.24 -21.66
CA LEU A 118 -8.75 -1.09 -21.76
C LEU A 118 -8.03 -1.03 -23.11
N VAL A 119 -7.81 -2.18 -23.74
CA VAL A 119 -7.14 -2.24 -25.04
C VAL A 119 -8.10 -1.90 -26.15
N LYS A 120 -8.03 -0.68 -26.67
CA LYS A 120 -8.81 -0.21 -27.82
C LYS A 120 -8.21 -0.66 -29.16
N ASP A 121 -6.89 -0.71 -29.21
CA ASP A 121 -6.13 -1.13 -30.39
C ASP A 121 -5.11 -2.21 -30.00
N TYR A 122 -5.17 -3.33 -30.68
CA TYR A 122 -4.27 -4.47 -30.47
C TYR A 122 -3.03 -4.46 -31.39
N GLU A 123 -2.95 -3.53 -32.35
CA GLU A 123 -1.82 -3.48 -33.30
C GLU A 123 -0.45 -3.25 -32.60
N PRO A 124 -0.33 -2.32 -31.62
CA PRO A 124 0.93 -2.08 -30.93
C PRO A 124 1.39 -3.23 -30.03
N LEU A 125 0.51 -4.19 -29.75
CA LEU A 125 0.80 -5.29 -28.83
C LEU A 125 1.47 -6.45 -29.56
N THR A 126 2.45 -7.08 -28.89
CA THR A 126 3.02 -8.36 -29.32
C THR A 126 1.98 -9.48 -29.24
N GLU A 127 2.23 -10.61 -29.88
CA GLU A 127 1.31 -11.76 -29.85
C GLU A 127 1.09 -12.29 -28.41
N GLU A 128 2.14 -12.29 -27.59
CA GLU A 128 2.04 -12.68 -26.19
C GLU A 128 1.22 -11.70 -25.35
N GLU A 129 1.40 -10.40 -25.58
CA GLU A 129 0.61 -9.37 -24.92
C GLU A 129 -0.85 -9.40 -25.33
N ARG A 130 -1.15 -9.65 -26.63
CA ARG A 130 -2.52 -9.84 -27.12
C ARG A 130 -3.21 -11.02 -26.42
N LYS A 131 -2.49 -12.16 -26.34
CA LYS A 131 -3.00 -13.34 -25.65
C LYS A 131 -3.25 -13.05 -24.16
N TYR A 132 -2.31 -12.36 -23.52
CA TYR A 132 -2.43 -11.98 -22.11
C TYR A 132 -3.58 -11.01 -21.86
N ALA A 133 -3.72 -9.96 -22.66
CA ALA A 133 -4.79 -8.97 -22.55
C ALA A 133 -6.19 -9.57 -22.77
N ARG A 134 -6.31 -10.55 -23.69
CA ARG A 134 -7.58 -11.24 -23.98
C ARG A 134 -7.98 -12.28 -22.94
N ASN A 135 -7.09 -12.61 -22.01
CA ASN A 135 -7.42 -13.55 -20.94
C ASN A 135 -8.42 -12.90 -19.97
N PRO A 136 -9.61 -13.47 -19.77
CA PRO A 136 -10.67 -12.88 -18.91
C PRO A 136 -10.25 -12.75 -17.43
N LEU A 137 -9.23 -13.50 -17.00
CA LEU A 137 -8.68 -13.44 -15.64
C LEU A 137 -7.66 -12.30 -15.45
N THR A 138 -7.31 -11.59 -16.53
CA THR A 138 -6.35 -10.51 -16.46
C THR A 138 -7.07 -9.17 -16.31
N HIS A 139 -6.89 -8.53 -15.18
CA HIS A 139 -7.54 -7.28 -14.82
C HIS A 139 -6.58 -6.35 -14.07
N VAL A 140 -6.94 -5.08 -13.94
CA VAL A 140 -6.37 -4.15 -12.97
C VAL A 140 -7.24 -4.15 -11.73
N ASP A 141 -6.64 -3.97 -10.54
CA ASP A 141 -7.40 -4.00 -9.28
C ASP A 141 -8.38 -2.84 -9.22
N PHE A 142 -7.92 -1.64 -9.56
CA PHE A 142 -8.76 -0.45 -9.63
C PHE A 142 -8.45 0.35 -10.90
N LEU A 143 -9.52 0.86 -11.52
CA LEU A 143 -9.43 1.82 -12.61
C LEU A 143 -10.13 3.11 -12.20
N LEU A 144 -9.38 4.20 -12.10
CA LEU A 144 -9.94 5.54 -11.99
C LEU A 144 -10.21 6.06 -13.40
N PHE A 145 -11.40 6.59 -13.60
CA PHE A 145 -11.86 7.05 -14.91
C PHE A 145 -12.66 8.33 -14.79
N ASN A 146 -12.64 9.15 -15.81
CA ASN A 146 -13.49 10.32 -15.89
C ASN A 146 -14.97 9.89 -16.06
N GLN A 147 -15.85 10.38 -15.18
CA GLN A 147 -17.26 9.98 -15.17
C GLN A 147 -18.05 10.48 -16.39
N MET A 148 -17.59 11.54 -17.06
CA MET A 148 -18.30 12.13 -18.19
C MET A 148 -18.06 11.38 -19.49
N ASP A 149 -16.80 11.14 -19.84
CA ASP A 149 -16.42 10.52 -21.11
C ASP A 149 -15.96 9.06 -20.99
N LYS A 150 -15.90 8.55 -19.74
CA LYS A 150 -15.48 7.18 -19.41
C LYS A 150 -14.03 6.85 -19.81
N GLN A 151 -13.20 7.87 -20.03
CA GLN A 151 -11.80 7.63 -20.35
C GLN A 151 -11.02 7.18 -19.08
N PRO A 152 -10.13 6.19 -19.22
CA PRO A 152 -9.18 5.82 -18.16
C PRO A 152 -8.32 7.02 -17.78
N VAL A 153 -8.14 7.23 -16.47
CA VAL A 153 -7.27 8.28 -15.92
C VAL A 153 -6.06 7.64 -15.22
N LEU A 154 -6.29 6.62 -14.40
CA LEU A 154 -5.24 5.97 -13.64
C LEU A 154 -5.65 4.54 -13.30
N ALA A 155 -4.79 3.57 -13.63
CA ALA A 155 -4.89 2.21 -13.10
C ALA A 155 -4.10 2.11 -11.79
N ILE A 156 -4.63 1.40 -10.79
CA ILE A 156 -3.97 1.16 -9.51
C ILE A 156 -3.90 -0.35 -9.27
N GLU A 157 -2.72 -0.83 -8.90
CA GLU A 157 -2.44 -2.21 -8.50
C GLU A 157 -1.97 -2.24 -7.04
N VAL A 158 -2.41 -3.23 -6.28
CA VAL A 158 -2.02 -3.45 -4.88
C VAL A 158 -1.09 -4.65 -4.82
N ASP A 159 0.21 -4.39 -4.69
CA ASP A 159 1.22 -5.43 -4.71
C ASP A 159 1.52 -5.95 -3.28
N GLY A 160 1.29 -7.24 -3.04
CA GLY A 160 1.66 -7.91 -1.78
C GLY A 160 3.18 -8.10 -1.64
N THR A 161 3.66 -8.21 -0.39
CA THR A 161 5.10 -8.31 -0.06
C THR A 161 5.77 -9.63 -0.45
N GLY A 162 5.02 -10.64 -0.89
CA GLY A 162 5.50 -12.03 -0.99
C GLY A 162 6.08 -12.48 -2.34
N PHE A 163 6.18 -11.64 -3.38
CA PHE A 163 6.32 -12.16 -4.75
C PHE A 163 7.37 -11.49 -5.65
N HIS A 164 8.39 -10.86 -5.11
CA HIS A 164 9.37 -10.12 -5.92
C HIS A 164 10.73 -10.84 -6.13
N GLU A 165 10.74 -12.15 -6.28
CA GLU A 165 11.93 -12.78 -6.86
C GLU A 165 12.01 -12.47 -8.36
N ALA A 166 13.08 -11.80 -8.76
CA ALA A 166 13.38 -11.53 -10.16
C ALA A 166 13.39 -12.86 -10.95
N GLY A 167 12.58 -12.93 -12.02
CA GLY A 167 12.43 -14.16 -12.83
C GLY A 167 11.26 -15.06 -12.42
N SER A 168 10.43 -14.64 -11.44
CA SER A 168 9.20 -15.37 -11.13
C SER A 168 8.15 -15.18 -12.24
N LYS A 169 7.26 -16.18 -12.41
CA LYS A 169 6.12 -16.07 -13.36
C LYS A 169 5.24 -14.84 -13.07
N GLN A 170 5.23 -14.36 -11.83
CA GLN A 170 4.50 -13.16 -11.44
C GLN A 170 5.20 -11.92 -12.00
N ALA A 171 6.52 -11.81 -11.85
CA ALA A 171 7.28 -10.68 -12.41
C ALA A 171 7.10 -10.56 -13.95
N GLU A 172 7.06 -11.68 -14.66
CA GLU A 172 6.76 -11.67 -16.10
C GLU A 172 5.35 -11.17 -16.43
N ARG A 173 4.35 -11.56 -15.64
CA ARG A 173 2.97 -11.09 -15.78
C ARG A 173 2.87 -9.58 -15.50
N ASP A 174 3.57 -9.11 -14.49
CA ASP A 174 3.59 -7.70 -14.11
C ASP A 174 4.26 -6.85 -15.20
N MET A 175 5.37 -7.33 -15.78
CA MET A 175 6.01 -6.67 -16.92
C MET A 175 5.07 -6.60 -18.14
N LYS A 176 4.38 -7.69 -18.47
CA LYS A 176 3.41 -7.70 -19.58
C LYS A 176 2.26 -6.72 -19.32
N LYS A 177 1.71 -6.70 -18.11
CA LYS A 177 0.63 -5.78 -17.73
C LYS A 177 1.10 -4.33 -17.84
N ASN A 178 2.28 -4.00 -17.33
CA ASN A 178 2.86 -2.66 -17.41
C ASN A 178 3.03 -2.22 -18.89
N SER A 179 3.62 -3.07 -19.72
CA SER A 179 3.82 -2.77 -21.15
C SER A 179 2.51 -2.55 -21.89
N ILE A 180 1.49 -3.36 -21.61
CA ILE A 180 0.15 -3.20 -22.23
C ILE A 180 -0.48 -1.88 -21.85
N LEU A 181 -0.49 -1.53 -20.55
CA LEU A 181 -1.09 -0.28 -20.06
C LEU A 181 -0.36 0.94 -20.61
N GLU A 182 0.97 0.90 -20.70
CA GLU A 182 1.79 1.95 -21.32
C GLU A 182 1.42 2.14 -22.80
N LYS A 183 1.31 1.06 -23.59
CA LYS A 183 0.89 1.10 -25.00
C LYS A 183 -0.54 1.57 -25.21
N CYS A 184 -1.40 1.38 -24.18
CA CYS A 184 -2.77 1.89 -24.16
C CYS A 184 -2.86 3.34 -23.66
N ALA A 185 -1.74 3.97 -23.31
CA ALA A 185 -1.69 5.30 -22.68
C ALA A 185 -2.52 5.39 -21.38
N VAL A 186 -2.56 4.30 -20.60
CA VAL A 186 -3.21 4.27 -19.29
C VAL A 186 -2.12 4.32 -18.22
N PRO A 187 -2.01 5.43 -17.46
CA PRO A 187 -1.06 5.54 -16.36
C PRO A 187 -1.29 4.43 -15.33
N LEU A 188 -0.22 3.87 -14.79
CA LEU A 188 -0.26 2.83 -13.78
C LEU A 188 0.45 3.26 -12.49
N LEU A 189 -0.24 3.13 -11.36
CA LEU A 189 0.31 3.31 -10.04
C LEU A 189 0.31 1.96 -9.30
N ARG A 190 1.50 1.50 -8.89
CA ARG A 190 1.64 0.31 -8.05
C ARG A 190 1.86 0.71 -6.60
N LEU A 191 1.06 0.15 -5.71
CA LEU A 191 1.10 0.43 -4.28
C LEU A 191 1.41 -0.87 -3.54
N ARG A 192 2.60 -0.92 -2.95
CA ARG A 192 3.05 -2.09 -2.18
C ARG A 192 2.43 -2.08 -0.80
N THR A 193 2.06 -3.27 -0.31
CA THR A 193 1.47 -3.43 1.03
C THR A 193 2.47 -3.21 2.19
N ASP A 194 3.75 -3.05 1.89
CA ASP A 194 4.79 -2.62 2.84
C ASP A 194 5.19 -1.15 2.65
N GLY A 195 4.48 -0.42 1.81
CA GLY A 195 4.69 0.98 1.55
C GLY A 195 3.92 1.90 2.49
N SER A 196 3.94 3.19 2.22
CA SER A 196 3.20 4.21 2.95
C SER A 196 2.88 5.41 2.07
N GLY A 197 1.99 6.30 2.54
CA GLY A 197 1.62 7.53 1.84
C GLY A 197 0.75 7.31 0.61
N GLU A 198 -0.10 6.29 0.61
CA GLU A 198 -0.95 5.87 -0.49
C GLU A 198 -1.83 7.02 -0.98
N LYS A 199 -2.46 7.74 -0.04
CA LYS A 199 -3.35 8.87 -0.33
C LYS A 199 -2.65 9.96 -1.15
N GLU A 200 -1.45 10.36 -0.72
CA GLU A 200 -0.66 11.40 -1.41
C GLU A 200 -0.14 10.90 -2.77
N LYS A 201 0.25 9.63 -2.87
CA LYS A 201 0.67 9.03 -4.14
C LYS A 201 -0.46 9.03 -5.17
N ILE A 202 -1.68 8.68 -4.76
CA ILE A 202 -2.86 8.70 -5.63
C ILE A 202 -3.16 10.14 -6.05
N LYS A 203 -3.21 11.11 -5.11
CA LYS A 203 -3.44 12.52 -5.43
C LYS A 203 -2.42 13.07 -6.41
N ASN A 204 -1.14 12.78 -6.19
CA ASN A 204 -0.06 13.22 -7.07
C ASN A 204 -0.14 12.57 -8.46
N ALA A 205 -0.58 11.31 -8.55
CA ALA A 205 -0.77 10.63 -9.83
C ALA A 205 -1.96 11.21 -10.62
N LEU A 206 -3.03 11.63 -9.94
CA LEU A 206 -4.19 12.26 -10.55
C LEU A 206 -3.94 13.71 -11.01
N LYS A 207 -2.92 14.39 -10.44
CA LYS A 207 -2.54 15.78 -10.81
C LYS A 207 -1.51 15.85 -11.94
N ARG A 208 -1.02 14.71 -12.43
CA ARG A 208 -0.12 14.66 -13.58
C ARG A 208 -0.97 14.69 -14.83
N ASP A 209 -1.09 15.89 -15.42
CA ASP A 209 -1.56 16.09 -16.79
C ASP A 209 -0.55 15.56 -17.81
#